data_0e59b7078ff33b869a06a76cfdc4a2cc
#
_entry.id   0e59b7078ff33b869a06a76cfdc4a2cc
#
_cell.length_a   1.000
_cell.length_b   1.000
_cell.length_c   1.000
_cell.angle_alpha   90.00
_cell.angle_beta   90.00
_cell.angle_gamma   90.00
#
_symmetry.space_group_name_H-M   'P 1'
#
loop_
_entity.id
_entity.type
_entity.pdbx_description
1 polymer ?
#
loop_
_entity_poly.entity_id
_entity_poly.type
_entity_poly.pdbx_seq_one_letter_code
_entity_poly.pdbx_strand_id
1 'polypeptide(L)'
;MPLQPELIAQVAYNMRARDRDEMAALGLGLNSSWLAERLALARYGFIACADDGTPIAACAGEEHLPGLVGWSFFATARLPEIGLALTRHLRRITIPTLCEAGVRRAEARSLKGYDWAARWMVSLGFRDLCVLKRFGAGGQDFILWELTDDDVRKSLLQPEATEAA
;
A
#
# COMPACT_ATOMS: atom_id res chain seq x y z
N MET A 1 -5.53 -9.82 -9.27
CA MET A 1 -6.36 -10.93 -8.76
C MET A 1 -7.01 -10.49 -7.47
N PRO A 2 -8.20 -11.01 -7.06
CA PRO A 2 -8.81 -10.68 -5.78
C PRO A 2 -7.94 -11.15 -4.60
N LEU A 3 -8.20 -10.58 -3.41
CA LEU A 3 -7.54 -11.02 -2.18
C LEU A 3 -8.01 -12.42 -1.83
N GLN A 4 -7.09 -13.38 -1.91
CA GLN A 4 -7.30 -14.77 -1.50
C GLN A 4 -6.29 -15.11 -0.42
N PRO A 5 -6.69 -15.75 0.70
CA PRO A 5 -5.80 -16.04 1.82
C PRO A 5 -4.53 -16.76 1.40
N GLU A 6 -4.63 -17.72 0.50
CA GLU A 6 -3.51 -18.53 0.01
C GLU A 6 -2.47 -17.68 -0.73
N LEU A 7 -2.92 -16.73 -1.57
CA LEU A 7 -2.05 -15.84 -2.32
C LEU A 7 -1.41 -14.80 -1.42
N ILE A 8 -2.17 -14.26 -0.46
CA ILE A 8 -1.64 -13.34 0.56
C ILE A 8 -0.56 -14.05 1.38
N ALA A 9 -0.81 -15.30 1.81
CA ALA A 9 0.14 -16.11 2.57
C ALA A 9 1.44 -16.36 1.77
N GLN A 10 1.34 -16.63 0.47
CA GLN A 10 2.52 -16.80 -0.40
C GLN A 10 3.36 -15.52 -0.48
N VAL A 11 2.73 -14.34 -0.66
CA VAL A 11 3.44 -13.05 -0.65
C VAL A 11 4.07 -12.81 0.71
N ALA A 12 3.34 -13.03 1.80
CA ALA A 12 3.82 -12.82 3.16
C ALA A 12 5.00 -13.73 3.53
N TYR A 13 4.96 -15.00 3.13
CA TYR A 13 6.04 -15.94 3.36
C TYR A 13 7.32 -15.53 2.61
N ASN A 14 7.19 -15.03 1.37
CA ASN A 14 8.30 -14.59 0.52
C ASN A 14 8.56 -13.07 0.62
N MET A 15 8.06 -12.43 1.66
CA MET A 15 8.16 -10.98 1.86
C MET A 15 9.63 -10.54 1.85
N ARG A 16 9.93 -9.45 1.16
CA ARG A 16 11.27 -8.84 1.14
C ARG A 16 11.65 -8.35 2.55
N ALA A 17 12.95 -8.31 2.82
CA ALA A 17 13.48 -8.03 4.17
C ALA A 17 12.92 -6.73 4.77
N ARG A 18 12.88 -5.64 3.99
CA ARG A 18 12.40 -4.34 4.47
C ARG A 18 10.92 -4.33 4.88
N ASP A 19 10.07 -5.03 4.16
CA ASP A 19 8.65 -5.12 4.52
C ASP A 19 8.48 -6.00 5.77
N ARG A 20 9.32 -7.02 5.94
CA ARG A 20 9.39 -7.80 7.19
C ARG A 20 9.80 -6.95 8.38
N ASP A 21 10.81 -6.10 8.21
CA ASP A 21 11.29 -5.20 9.27
C ASP A 21 10.17 -4.22 9.67
N GLU A 22 9.43 -3.69 8.71
CA GLU A 22 8.31 -2.80 8.96
C GLU A 22 7.15 -3.50 9.68
N MET A 23 6.78 -4.71 9.26
CA MET A 23 5.76 -5.51 9.92
C MET A 23 6.17 -5.89 11.35
N ALA A 24 7.43 -6.27 11.56
CA ALA A 24 7.97 -6.53 12.88
C ALA A 24 7.95 -5.28 13.76
N ALA A 25 8.29 -4.12 13.19
CA ALA A 25 8.23 -2.83 13.90
C ALA A 25 6.79 -2.43 14.26
N LEU A 26 5.79 -2.86 13.51
CA LEU A 26 4.37 -2.68 13.86
C LEU A 26 3.89 -3.67 14.95
N GLY A 27 4.75 -4.59 15.40
CA GLY A 27 4.36 -5.64 16.33
C GLY A 27 3.49 -6.72 15.70
N LEU A 28 3.36 -6.71 14.39
CA LEU A 28 2.66 -7.75 13.65
C LEU A 28 3.61 -8.93 13.51
N GLY A 29 3.27 -10.03 14.17
CA GLY A 29 4.04 -11.27 14.04
C GLY A 29 4.11 -11.69 12.57
N LEU A 30 5.25 -12.26 12.15
CA LEU A 30 5.44 -12.77 10.77
C LEU A 30 4.67 -14.09 10.53
N ASN A 31 3.54 -14.29 11.21
CA ASN A 31 2.64 -15.40 10.94
C ASN A 31 1.86 -15.10 9.66
N SER A 32 2.33 -15.67 8.56
CA SER A 32 1.74 -15.45 7.24
C SER A 32 0.26 -15.86 7.16
N SER A 33 -0.14 -16.88 7.90
CA SER A 33 -1.54 -17.34 7.93
C SER A 33 -2.45 -16.32 8.62
N TRP A 34 -2.05 -15.80 9.78
CA TRP A 34 -2.82 -14.78 10.48
C TRP A 34 -2.96 -13.50 9.64
N LEU A 35 -1.86 -13.05 9.02
CA LEU A 35 -1.86 -11.89 8.15
C LEU A 35 -2.77 -12.10 6.93
N ALA A 36 -2.73 -13.30 6.36
CA ALA A 36 -3.55 -13.68 5.22
C ALA A 36 -5.04 -13.67 5.56
N GLU A 37 -5.43 -14.29 6.65
CA GLU A 37 -6.83 -14.32 7.12
C GLU A 37 -7.35 -12.90 7.40
N ARG A 38 -6.55 -12.08 8.07
CA ARG A 38 -6.93 -10.70 8.37
C ARG A 38 -7.13 -9.87 7.09
N LEU A 39 -6.16 -9.89 6.18
CA LEU A 39 -6.22 -9.06 4.98
C LEU A 39 -7.22 -9.56 3.94
N ALA A 40 -7.55 -10.85 3.93
CA ALA A 40 -8.61 -11.38 3.08
C ALA A 40 -10.00 -10.81 3.40
N LEU A 41 -10.19 -10.26 4.62
CA LEU A 41 -11.41 -9.58 5.02
C LEU A 41 -11.44 -8.09 4.61
N ALA A 42 -10.35 -7.56 4.07
CA ALA A 42 -10.30 -6.17 3.63
C ALA A 42 -11.31 -5.91 2.51
N ARG A 43 -12.06 -4.83 2.64
CA ARG A 43 -13.10 -4.45 1.67
C ARG A 43 -12.52 -4.12 0.29
N TYR A 44 -11.34 -3.56 0.28
CA TYR A 44 -10.64 -3.13 -0.93
C TYR A 44 -9.30 -3.84 -1.04
N GLY A 45 -8.90 -4.20 -2.23
CA GLY A 45 -7.55 -4.71 -2.43
C GLY A 45 -7.43 -5.75 -3.54
N PHE A 46 -6.20 -6.13 -3.79
CA PHE A 46 -5.85 -7.12 -4.82
C PHE A 46 -4.45 -7.70 -4.60
N ILE A 47 -4.20 -8.81 -5.27
CA ILE A 47 -2.87 -9.40 -5.42
C ILE A 47 -2.35 -9.04 -6.81
N ALA A 48 -1.18 -8.42 -6.87
CA ALA A 48 -0.44 -8.19 -8.10
C ALA A 48 0.50 -9.36 -8.37
N CYS A 49 0.42 -9.90 -9.57
CA CYS A 49 1.20 -11.07 -10.01
C CYS A 49 2.16 -10.69 -11.13
N ALA A 50 3.22 -11.46 -11.29
CA ALA A 50 4.04 -11.46 -12.49
C ALA A 50 3.30 -12.13 -13.66
N ASP A 51 3.86 -12.05 -14.87
CA ASP A 51 3.28 -12.63 -16.09
C ASP A 51 3.17 -14.16 -16.00
N ASP A 52 4.01 -14.81 -15.20
CA ASP A 52 3.98 -16.24 -14.93
C ASP A 52 2.90 -16.65 -13.90
N GLY A 53 2.09 -15.68 -13.41
CA GLY A 53 1.06 -15.91 -12.42
C GLY A 53 1.56 -15.92 -10.97
N THR A 54 2.86 -15.79 -10.72
CA THR A 54 3.41 -15.76 -9.37
C THR A 54 2.96 -14.51 -8.62
N PRO A 55 2.38 -14.62 -7.40
CA PRO A 55 1.99 -13.48 -6.60
C PRO A 55 3.21 -12.72 -6.09
N ILE A 56 3.25 -11.41 -6.38
CA ILE A 56 4.39 -10.53 -6.10
C ILE A 56 4.09 -9.56 -4.96
N ALA A 57 2.89 -8.96 -4.96
CA ALA A 57 2.53 -7.96 -3.97
C ALA A 57 1.07 -8.09 -3.53
N ALA A 58 0.82 -7.79 -2.27
CA ALA A 58 -0.51 -7.67 -1.69
C ALA A 58 -0.79 -6.20 -1.35
N CYS A 59 -1.93 -5.69 -1.83
CA CYS A 59 -2.47 -4.38 -1.52
C CYS A 59 -3.82 -4.59 -0.85
N ALA A 60 -4.03 -4.05 0.35
CA ALA A 60 -5.28 -4.21 1.07
C ALA A 60 -5.70 -2.90 1.75
N GLY A 61 -6.99 -2.57 1.65
CA GLY A 61 -7.61 -1.40 2.26
C GLY A 61 -8.70 -1.80 3.24
N GLU A 62 -8.48 -1.56 4.53
CA GLU A 62 -9.46 -1.79 5.60
C GLU A 62 -10.24 -0.50 5.86
N GLU A 63 -11.55 -0.55 5.81
CA GLU A 63 -12.39 0.61 6.14
C GLU A 63 -12.54 0.72 7.67
N HIS A 64 -11.92 1.74 8.26
CA HIS A 64 -11.97 1.99 9.70
C HIS A 64 -13.21 2.78 10.13
N LEU A 65 -13.65 3.70 9.28
CA LEU A 65 -14.87 4.50 9.38
C LEU A 65 -15.44 4.68 7.97
N PRO A 66 -16.73 4.95 7.80
CA PRO A 66 -17.29 5.20 6.47
C PRO A 66 -16.49 6.24 5.68
N GLY A 67 -15.87 5.80 4.58
CA GLY A 67 -15.04 6.64 3.72
C GLY A 67 -13.62 6.90 4.22
N LEU A 68 -13.17 6.30 5.32
CA LEU A 68 -11.79 6.32 5.80
C LEU A 68 -11.17 4.92 5.70
N VAL A 69 -10.16 4.77 4.87
CA VAL A 69 -9.49 3.49 4.60
C VAL A 69 -8.04 3.51 5.08
N GLY A 70 -7.67 2.54 5.90
CA GLY A 70 -6.28 2.22 6.22
C GLY A 70 -5.69 1.31 5.15
N TRP A 71 -4.60 1.73 4.52
CA TRP A 71 -3.98 1.03 3.40
C TRP A 71 -2.74 0.27 3.84
N SER A 72 -2.65 -1.00 3.46
CA SER A 72 -1.52 -1.89 3.73
C SER A 72 -0.93 -2.40 2.42
N PHE A 73 0.39 -2.48 2.37
CA PHE A 73 1.15 -2.98 1.22
C PHE A 73 2.36 -3.78 1.69
N PHE A 74 2.59 -4.92 1.10
CA PHE A 74 3.86 -5.64 1.21
C PHE A 74 4.10 -6.48 -0.05
N ALA A 75 5.37 -6.79 -0.31
CA ALA A 75 5.77 -7.44 -1.54
C ALA A 75 6.95 -8.41 -1.35
N THR A 76 7.14 -9.27 -2.33
CA THR A 76 8.32 -10.13 -2.46
C THR A 76 9.52 -9.35 -3.04
N ALA A 77 10.69 -9.96 -3.05
CA ALA A 77 11.88 -9.37 -3.67
C ALA A 77 11.74 -9.16 -5.21
N ARG A 78 10.75 -9.81 -5.84
CA ARG A 78 10.43 -9.65 -7.27
C ARG A 78 9.63 -8.38 -7.61
N LEU A 79 9.30 -7.54 -6.63
CA LEU A 79 8.55 -6.30 -6.86
C LEU A 79 9.08 -5.43 -8.03
N PRO A 80 10.41 -5.31 -8.28
CA PRO A 80 10.90 -4.52 -9.41
C PRO A 80 10.37 -4.97 -10.77
N GLU A 81 10.00 -6.24 -10.94
CA GLU A 81 9.47 -6.77 -12.21
C GLU A 81 8.13 -6.12 -12.61
N ILE A 82 7.31 -5.77 -11.61
CA ILE A 82 5.96 -5.23 -11.83
C ILE A 82 5.80 -3.78 -11.31
N GLY A 83 6.83 -3.21 -10.70
CA GLY A 83 6.72 -1.96 -9.93
C GLY A 83 6.12 -0.80 -10.71
N LEU A 84 6.55 -0.61 -11.98
CA LEU A 84 6.03 0.46 -12.83
C LEU A 84 4.56 0.21 -13.23
N ALA A 85 4.23 -1.02 -13.63
CA ALA A 85 2.87 -1.41 -14.00
C ALA A 85 1.92 -1.29 -12.79
N LEU A 86 2.38 -1.73 -11.62
CA LEU A 86 1.63 -1.60 -10.37
C LEU A 86 1.38 -0.12 -10.00
N THR A 87 2.39 0.73 -10.09
CA THR A 87 2.26 2.17 -9.80
C THR A 87 1.24 2.82 -10.75
N ARG A 88 1.31 2.51 -12.05
CA ARG A 88 0.33 2.99 -13.03
C ARG A 88 -1.09 2.50 -12.72
N HIS A 89 -1.24 1.23 -12.38
CA HIS A 89 -2.54 0.65 -12.01
C HIS A 89 -3.13 1.33 -10.76
N LEU A 90 -2.32 1.51 -9.71
CA LEU A 90 -2.77 2.21 -8.50
C LEU A 90 -3.24 3.64 -8.81
N ARG A 91 -2.45 4.41 -9.55
CA ARG A 91 -2.77 5.81 -9.87
C ARG A 91 -3.98 5.96 -10.80
N ARG A 92 -4.07 5.13 -11.84
CA ARG A 92 -5.06 5.32 -12.92
C ARG A 92 -6.36 4.55 -12.71
N ILE A 93 -6.33 3.51 -11.88
CA ILE A 93 -7.48 2.61 -11.68
C ILE A 93 -7.87 2.55 -10.22
N THR A 94 -7.00 2.03 -9.35
CA THR A 94 -7.39 1.73 -7.97
C THR A 94 -7.79 2.98 -7.19
N ILE A 95 -6.95 4.01 -7.18
CA ILE A 95 -7.21 5.24 -6.42
C ILE A 95 -8.48 5.96 -6.90
N PRO A 96 -8.69 6.21 -8.21
CA PRO A 96 -9.93 6.79 -8.70
C PRO A 96 -11.17 5.94 -8.35
N THR A 97 -11.10 4.62 -8.52
CA THR A 97 -12.21 3.71 -8.19
C THR A 97 -12.57 3.76 -6.70
N LEU A 98 -11.59 3.89 -5.81
CA LEU A 98 -11.85 4.07 -4.37
C LEU A 98 -12.61 5.38 -4.10
N CYS A 99 -12.23 6.47 -4.75
CA CYS A 99 -12.93 7.76 -4.60
C CYS A 99 -14.39 7.66 -5.13
N GLU A 100 -14.60 6.99 -6.26
CA GLU A 100 -15.93 6.72 -6.80
C GLU A 100 -16.79 5.84 -5.87
N ALA A 101 -16.15 4.91 -5.16
CA ALA A 101 -16.79 4.07 -4.15
C ALA A 101 -17.07 4.81 -2.83
N GLY A 102 -16.77 6.11 -2.73
CA GLY A 102 -17.05 6.95 -1.56
C GLY A 102 -15.91 7.02 -0.54
N VAL A 103 -14.72 6.52 -0.86
CA VAL A 103 -13.54 6.71 -0.01
C VAL A 103 -13.10 8.17 -0.13
N ARG A 104 -13.18 8.90 1.00
CA ARG A 104 -12.80 10.32 1.08
C ARG A 104 -11.35 10.50 1.52
N ARG A 105 -10.81 9.51 2.22
CA ARG A 105 -9.47 9.56 2.78
C ARG A 105 -8.86 8.16 2.85
N ALA A 106 -7.67 8.00 2.32
CA ALA A 106 -6.81 6.84 2.51
C ALA A 106 -5.61 7.21 3.38
N GLU A 107 -5.32 6.38 4.36
CA GLU A 107 -4.14 6.51 5.22
C GLU A 107 -3.22 5.31 5.06
N ALA A 108 -1.92 5.55 5.14
CA ALA A 108 -0.92 4.50 5.22
C ALA A 108 0.16 4.88 6.24
N ARG A 109 0.90 3.91 6.71
CA ARG A 109 2.03 4.13 7.61
C ARG A 109 3.25 3.46 7.03
N SER A 110 4.40 4.12 7.12
CA SER A 110 5.67 3.52 6.76
C SER A 110 6.74 3.80 7.80
N LEU A 111 7.68 2.89 7.95
CA LEU A 111 8.83 3.06 8.85
C LEU A 111 9.65 4.28 8.40
N LYS A 112 9.92 5.21 9.32
CA LYS A 112 10.73 6.40 9.04
C LYS A 112 12.15 5.98 8.64
N GLY A 113 12.69 6.66 7.61
CA GLY A 113 14.00 6.31 7.03
C GLY A 113 13.92 5.27 5.91
N TYR A 114 12.71 4.88 5.52
CA TYR A 114 12.50 4.04 4.35
C TYR A 114 12.25 4.91 3.11
N ASP A 115 13.30 5.55 2.61
CA ASP A 115 13.22 6.59 1.56
C ASP A 115 12.58 6.10 0.26
N TRP A 116 12.76 4.82 -0.10
CA TRP A 116 12.11 4.27 -1.28
C TRP A 116 10.57 4.26 -1.11
N ALA A 117 10.09 3.80 0.04
CA ALA A 117 8.64 3.82 0.32
C ALA A 117 8.11 5.25 0.33
N ALA A 118 8.84 6.19 0.93
CA ALA A 118 8.47 7.60 0.95
C ALA A 118 8.33 8.17 -0.47
N ARG A 119 9.33 7.96 -1.34
CA ARG A 119 9.26 8.40 -2.74
C ARG A 119 8.10 7.75 -3.50
N TRP A 120 7.84 6.47 -3.24
CA TRP A 120 6.74 5.76 -3.88
C TRP A 120 5.39 6.31 -3.42
N MET A 121 5.19 6.55 -2.12
CA MET A 121 3.97 7.17 -1.58
C MET A 121 3.70 8.53 -2.22
N VAL A 122 4.71 9.39 -2.32
CA VAL A 122 4.60 10.69 -3.03
C VAL A 122 4.22 10.48 -4.50
N SER A 123 4.81 9.49 -5.19
CA SER A 123 4.48 9.18 -6.58
C SER A 123 3.05 8.70 -6.78
N LEU A 124 2.42 8.13 -5.78
CA LEU A 124 1.01 7.75 -5.76
C LEU A 124 0.07 8.91 -5.42
N GLY A 125 0.61 10.07 -5.05
CA GLY A 125 -0.16 11.26 -4.66
C GLY A 125 -0.39 11.40 -3.17
N PHE A 126 0.14 10.50 -2.34
CA PHE A 126 0.10 10.66 -0.89
C PHE A 126 1.03 11.77 -0.44
N ARG A 127 0.66 12.43 0.64
CA ARG A 127 1.51 13.40 1.35
C ARG A 127 1.81 12.91 2.77
N ASP A 128 2.98 13.25 3.29
CA ASP A 128 3.33 13.02 4.67
C ASP A 128 2.54 14.00 5.57
N LEU A 129 1.75 13.45 6.48
CA LEU A 129 0.95 14.26 7.39
C LEU A 129 1.76 14.60 8.65
N CYS A 130 2.39 13.60 9.26
CA CYS A 130 3.22 13.80 10.45
C CYS A 130 4.12 12.58 10.72
N VAL A 131 5.12 12.81 11.59
CA VAL A 131 5.93 11.74 12.18
C VAL A 131 5.25 11.23 13.44
N LEU A 132 4.92 9.96 13.44
CA LEU A 132 4.41 9.24 14.61
C LEU A 132 5.61 8.77 15.45
N LYS A 133 6.02 9.58 16.41
CA LYS A 133 7.18 9.26 17.27
C LYS A 133 6.88 8.06 18.14
N ARG A 134 7.84 7.13 18.22
CA ARG A 134 7.79 5.92 19.06
C ARG A 134 6.53 5.08 18.84
N PHE A 135 6.02 5.08 17.63
CA PHE A 135 4.78 4.38 17.26
C PHE A 135 4.98 2.87 17.17
N GLY A 136 6.14 2.42 16.70
CA GLY A 136 6.47 1.01 16.58
C GLY A 136 6.60 0.29 17.94
N ALA A 137 6.39 -1.01 17.95
CA ALA A 137 6.45 -1.87 19.12
C ALA A 137 7.81 -1.79 19.85
N GLY A 138 8.90 -1.56 19.13
CA GLY A 138 10.24 -1.31 19.66
C GLY A 138 10.58 0.18 19.80
N GLY A 139 9.61 1.08 19.69
CA GLY A 139 9.81 2.53 19.77
C GLY A 139 10.32 3.19 18.48
N GLN A 140 10.16 2.52 17.35
CA GLN A 140 10.52 3.09 16.04
C GLN A 140 9.55 4.21 15.67
N ASP A 141 10.07 5.23 14.96
CA ASP A 141 9.26 6.30 14.39
C ASP A 141 8.65 5.83 13.06
N PHE A 142 7.42 6.23 12.80
CA PHE A 142 6.72 6.01 11.54
C PHE A 142 6.32 7.35 10.91
N ILE A 143 6.03 7.33 9.62
CA ILE A 143 5.39 8.44 8.90
C ILE A 143 3.94 8.05 8.66
N LEU A 144 3.01 8.93 9.00
CA LEU A 144 1.61 8.83 8.59
C LEU A 144 1.47 9.53 7.25
N TRP A 145 0.97 8.79 6.28
CA TRP A 145 0.66 9.26 4.93
C TRP A 145 -0.85 9.41 4.77
N GLU A 146 -1.27 10.41 4.02
CA GLU A 146 -2.67 10.59 3.64
C GLU A 146 -2.83 10.90 2.16
N LEU A 147 -3.96 10.46 1.61
CA LEU A 147 -4.46 10.84 0.29
C LEU A 147 -5.96 11.12 0.44
N THR A 148 -6.40 12.30 0.02
CA THR A 148 -7.82 12.68 0.04
C THR A 148 -8.42 12.61 -1.36
N ASP A 149 -9.74 12.46 -1.44
CA ASP A 149 -10.47 12.49 -2.72
C ASP A 149 -10.34 13.86 -3.42
N ASP A 150 -10.20 14.95 -2.66
CA ASP A 150 -9.91 16.28 -3.21
C ASP A 150 -8.53 16.34 -3.90
N ASP A 151 -7.50 15.68 -3.32
CA ASP A 151 -6.17 15.61 -3.93
C ASP A 151 -6.21 14.81 -5.24
N VAL A 152 -6.97 13.71 -5.25
CA VAL A 152 -7.17 12.89 -6.46
C VAL A 152 -7.89 13.68 -7.56
N ARG A 153 -8.99 14.38 -7.23
CA ARG A 153 -9.73 15.20 -8.19
C ARG A 153 -8.87 16.32 -8.78
N LYS A 154 -8.06 16.99 -7.95
CA LYS A 154 -7.12 18.01 -8.43
C LYS A 154 -6.08 17.44 -9.38
N SER A 155 -5.54 16.24 -9.09
CA SER A 155 -4.58 15.56 -9.95
C SER A 155 -5.19 15.16 -11.30
N LEU A 156 -6.45 14.73 -11.34
CA LEU A 156 -7.15 14.38 -12.57
C LEU A 156 -7.47 15.59 -13.45
N LEU A 157 -7.61 16.78 -12.86
CA LEU A 157 -7.87 18.04 -13.56
C LEU A 157 -6.60 18.71 -14.11
N GLN A 158 -5.42 18.32 -13.63
CA GLN A 158 -4.15 18.81 -14.17
C GLN A 158 -3.68 17.81 -15.26
N PRO A 159 -3.68 18.20 -16.56
CA PRO A 159 -3.10 17.37 -17.60
C PRO A 159 -1.63 17.12 -17.23
N GLU A 160 -1.20 15.86 -17.33
CA GLU A 160 0.21 15.46 -17.12
C GLU A 160 1.08 16.44 -17.92
N ALA A 161 1.86 17.28 -17.22
CA ALA A 161 2.92 18.01 -17.88
C ALA A 161 3.80 16.94 -18.53
N THR A 162 3.78 16.95 -19.85
CA THR A 162 4.43 16.08 -20.80
C THR A 162 5.71 15.48 -20.25
N GLU A 163 5.79 14.16 -20.12
CA GLU A 163 7.04 13.43 -20.18
C GLU A 163 7.66 13.68 -21.58
N ALA A 164 8.33 14.80 -21.72
CA ALA A 164 9.18 15.13 -22.87
C ALA A 164 10.58 15.35 -22.32
N ALA A 165 11.41 14.31 -22.40
CA ALA A 165 12.82 14.28 -22.77
C ALA A 165 13.43 12.94 -22.32
#